data_8b908ade103cdd16c2f410bd8644f078
#
_entry.id   8b908ade103cdd16c2f410bd8644f078
#
_cell.length_a   1.000
_cell.length_b   1.000
_cell.length_c   1.000
_cell.angle_alpha   90.00
_cell.angle_beta   90.00
_cell.angle_gamma   90.00
#
_symmetry.space_group_name_H-M   'P 1'
#
loop_
_entity.id
_entity.type
_entity.pdbx_description
1 polymer ?
#
loop_
_entity_poly.entity_id
_entity_poly.type
_entity_poly.pdbx_seq_one_letter_code
_entity_poly.pdbx_strand_id
1 'polypeptide(L)'
;YLTLSIGPMLAPQVLQMEGFRMGVNYGCGKVRFPSPVPVGSNLRLGVELKSVEELAPGQAQVTYVYTFEVEGAPKPSCVAEVIVRFYE
;
A
#
# COMPACT_ATOMS: atom_id res chain seq x y z
N TYR A 1 -4.93 12.36 -3.22
CA TYR A 1 -5.46 11.06 -3.67
C TYR A 1 -4.66 10.48 -4.85
N LEU A 2 -4.10 11.33 -5.71
CA LEU A 2 -3.25 10.84 -6.79
C LEU A 2 -2.04 10.06 -6.24
N THR A 3 -1.40 10.56 -5.19
CA THR A 3 -0.27 9.87 -4.55
C THR A 3 -0.67 8.47 -4.09
N LEU A 4 -1.81 8.34 -3.41
CA LEU A 4 -2.30 7.04 -2.95
C LEU A 4 -2.65 6.13 -4.13
N SER A 5 -3.23 6.67 -5.19
CA SER A 5 -3.70 5.89 -6.33
C SER A 5 -2.59 5.21 -7.13
N ILE A 6 -1.35 5.69 -7.07
CA ILE A 6 -0.22 5.04 -7.74
C ILE A 6 0.38 3.88 -6.93
N GLY A 7 -0.08 3.68 -5.70
CA GLY A 7 0.38 2.58 -4.86
C GLY A 7 0.27 1.21 -5.52
N PRO A 8 -0.88 0.84 -6.11
CA PRO A 8 -1.02 -0.45 -6.80
C PRO A 8 -0.04 -0.67 -7.95
N MET A 9 0.43 0.41 -8.59
CA MET A 9 1.46 0.32 -9.63
C MET A 9 2.85 0.09 -9.05
N LEU A 10 3.17 0.70 -7.91
CA LEU A 10 4.47 0.61 -7.28
C LEU A 10 4.63 -0.62 -6.38
N ALA A 11 3.56 -1.06 -5.76
CA ALA A 11 3.59 -2.16 -4.77
C ALA A 11 4.21 -3.45 -5.33
N PRO A 12 3.91 -3.90 -6.57
CA PRO A 12 4.53 -5.11 -7.11
C PRO A 12 6.04 -5.03 -7.27
N GLN A 13 6.60 -3.82 -7.32
CA GLN A 13 8.06 -3.63 -7.39
C GLN A 13 8.74 -3.84 -6.03
N VAL A 14 7.97 -3.76 -4.95
CA VAL A 14 8.46 -3.89 -3.58
C VAL A 14 8.07 -5.23 -2.98
N LEU A 15 6.87 -5.70 -3.29
CA LEU A 15 6.25 -6.85 -2.66
C LEU A 15 5.55 -7.72 -3.70
N GLN A 16 5.79 -9.03 -3.63
CA GLN A 16 5.06 -10.01 -4.43
C GLN A 16 4.44 -11.04 -3.51
N MET A 17 3.22 -11.47 -3.84
CA MET A 17 2.50 -12.48 -3.09
C MET A 17 2.27 -13.70 -3.99
N GLU A 18 2.82 -14.84 -3.57
CA GLU A 18 2.70 -16.10 -4.30
C GLU A 18 1.67 -17.02 -3.65
N GLY A 19 1.15 -17.97 -4.42
CA GLY A 19 0.21 -18.96 -3.93
C GLY A 19 -1.25 -18.55 -4.02
N PHE A 20 -1.54 -17.35 -4.53
CA PHE A 20 -2.91 -16.85 -4.69
C PHE A 20 -3.17 -16.53 -6.15
N ARG A 21 -4.39 -16.87 -6.61
CA ARG A 21 -4.82 -16.58 -7.97
C ARG A 21 -5.24 -15.13 -8.15
N MET A 22 -5.74 -14.48 -7.11
CA MET A 22 -6.33 -13.18 -7.20
C MET A 22 -6.10 -12.37 -5.93
N GLY A 23 -5.73 -11.11 -6.11
CA GLY A 23 -5.72 -10.13 -5.05
C GLY A 23 -6.74 -9.04 -5.34
N VAL A 24 -7.50 -8.64 -4.34
CA VAL A 24 -8.53 -7.61 -4.46
C VAL A 24 -8.22 -6.47 -3.49
N ASN A 25 -8.19 -5.25 -4.01
CA ASN A 25 -8.17 -4.06 -3.16
C ASN A 25 -9.49 -3.99 -2.41
N TYR A 26 -9.46 -4.27 -1.12
CA TYR A 26 -10.65 -4.32 -0.30
C TYR A 26 -11.03 -2.97 0.28
N GLY A 27 -10.03 -2.19 0.67
CA GLY A 27 -10.27 -0.87 1.24
C GLY A 27 -9.04 -0.30 1.91
N CYS A 28 -9.25 0.76 2.67
CA CYS A 28 -8.22 1.42 3.44
C CYS A 28 -8.70 1.59 4.88
N GLY A 29 -7.77 1.46 5.82
CA GLY A 29 -7.99 1.90 7.18
C GLY A 29 -7.62 3.37 7.28
N LYS A 30 -6.66 3.68 8.15
CA LYS A 30 -6.24 5.07 8.39
C LYS A 30 -5.39 5.57 7.22
N VAL A 31 -5.76 6.73 6.67
CA VAL A 31 -5.02 7.39 5.58
C VAL A 31 -4.71 8.82 6.00
N ARG A 32 -3.46 9.23 5.82
CA ARG A 32 -3.00 10.58 6.15
C ARG A 32 -2.11 11.13 5.03
N PHE A 33 -2.18 12.44 4.87
CA PHE A 33 -1.37 13.19 3.90
C PHE A 33 -0.57 14.28 4.63
N PRO A 34 0.54 13.90 5.33
CA PRO A 34 1.26 14.86 6.18
C PRO A 34 1.94 15.98 5.42
N SER A 35 2.27 15.78 4.15
CA SER A 35 2.94 16.82 3.37
C SER A 35 2.57 16.71 1.89
N PRO A 36 2.58 17.85 1.15
CA PRO A 36 2.22 17.84 -0.26
C PRO A 36 3.30 17.22 -1.14
N VAL A 37 2.89 16.79 -2.33
CA VAL A 37 3.81 16.30 -3.38
C VAL A 37 3.89 17.36 -4.46
N PRO A 38 5.01 18.10 -4.59
CA PRO A 38 5.18 19.03 -5.68
C PRO A 38 5.25 18.32 -7.04
N VAL A 39 4.76 18.98 -8.07
CA VAL A 39 4.84 18.46 -9.44
C VAL A 39 6.31 18.26 -9.83
N GLY A 40 6.61 17.13 -10.46
CA GLY A 40 7.98 16.81 -10.87
C GLY A 40 8.82 16.14 -9.77
N SER A 41 8.24 15.83 -8.64
CA SER A 41 8.94 15.16 -7.54
C SER A 41 9.21 13.69 -7.85
N ASN A 42 10.33 13.18 -7.32
CA ASN A 42 10.59 11.76 -7.27
C ASN A 42 9.91 11.16 -6.05
N LEU A 43 9.09 10.14 -6.27
CA LEU A 43 8.27 9.54 -5.24
C LEU A 43 8.68 8.08 -5.02
N ARG A 44 8.76 7.68 -3.76
CA ARG A 44 9.10 6.32 -3.37
C ARG A 44 8.00 5.73 -2.49
N LEU A 45 7.71 4.44 -2.68
CA LEU A 45 6.78 3.69 -1.83
C LEU A 45 7.54 2.75 -0.92
N GLY A 46 7.29 2.84 0.39
CA GLY A 46 7.67 1.82 1.37
C GLY A 46 6.44 1.01 1.74
N VAL A 47 6.61 -0.29 1.86
CA VAL A 47 5.52 -1.21 2.25
C VAL A 47 5.92 -1.96 3.50
N GLU A 48 5.05 -1.92 4.51
CA GLU A 48 5.23 -2.67 5.75
C GLU A 48 4.02 -3.56 5.96
N LEU A 49 4.26 -4.82 6.32
CA LEU A 49 3.19 -5.76 6.66
C LEU A 49 2.72 -5.48 8.09
N LYS A 50 1.45 -5.13 8.25
CA LYS A 50 0.87 -4.84 9.56
C LYS A 50 0.20 -6.07 10.15
N SER A 51 -0.65 -6.76 9.38
CA SER A 51 -1.37 -7.92 9.87
C SER A 51 -1.80 -8.85 8.74
N VAL A 52 -2.01 -10.11 9.08
CA VAL A 52 -2.54 -11.13 8.19
C VAL A 52 -3.65 -11.87 8.94
N GLU A 53 -4.81 -11.98 8.32
CA GLU A 53 -5.94 -12.76 8.86
C GLU A 53 -6.38 -13.80 7.85
N GLU A 54 -6.55 -15.04 8.30
CA GLU A 54 -7.20 -16.07 7.48
C GLU A 54 -8.70 -15.96 7.69
N LEU A 55 -9.44 -15.66 6.61
CA LEU A 55 -10.89 -15.50 6.67
C LEU A 55 -11.62 -16.84 6.52
N ALA A 56 -11.09 -17.69 5.65
CA ALA A 56 -11.59 -19.02 5.36
C ALA A 56 -10.47 -19.78 4.67
N PRO A 57 -10.57 -21.12 4.52
CA PRO A 57 -9.56 -21.86 3.78
C PRO A 57 -9.40 -21.27 2.36
N GLY A 58 -8.16 -20.93 2.01
CA GLY A 58 -7.85 -20.33 0.71
C GLY A 58 -8.15 -18.84 0.59
N GLN A 59 -8.52 -18.17 1.69
CA GLN A 59 -8.80 -16.73 1.69
C GLN A 59 -8.05 -16.05 2.83
N ALA A 60 -7.32 -14.98 2.52
CA ALA A 60 -6.58 -14.21 3.49
C ALA A 60 -6.82 -12.72 3.30
N GLN A 61 -6.88 -11.99 4.40
CA GLN A 61 -6.91 -10.54 4.41
C GLN A 61 -5.60 -10.02 4.96
N VAL A 62 -4.95 -9.15 4.22
CA VAL A 62 -3.65 -8.59 4.59
C VAL A 62 -3.76 -7.09 4.67
N THR A 63 -3.25 -6.53 5.75
CA THR A 63 -3.16 -5.09 5.92
C THR A 63 -1.71 -4.66 5.81
N TYR A 64 -1.45 -3.77 4.86
CA TYR A 64 -0.14 -3.16 4.67
C TYR A 64 -0.17 -1.71 5.11
N VAL A 65 0.98 -1.21 5.53
CA VAL A 65 1.18 0.22 5.69
C VAL A 65 2.02 0.71 4.52
N TYR A 66 1.42 1.55 3.68
CA TYR A 66 2.10 2.20 2.56
C TYR A 66 2.59 3.56 3.01
N THR A 67 3.86 3.82 2.81
CA THR A 67 4.47 5.12 3.08
C THR A 67 5.03 5.68 1.80
N PHE A 68 4.49 6.80 1.34
CA PHE A 68 4.96 7.50 0.15
C PHE A 68 5.88 8.63 0.58
N GLU A 69 7.09 8.64 0.04
CA GLU A 69 8.10 9.62 0.39
C GLU A 69 8.57 10.36 -0.86
N VAL A 70 8.69 11.68 -0.73
CA VAL A 70 9.27 12.54 -1.76
C VAL A 70 10.74 12.69 -1.47
N GLU A 71 11.59 12.51 -2.49
CA GLU A 71 13.02 12.70 -2.35
C GLU A 71 13.36 14.08 -1.77
N GLY A 72 14.14 14.09 -0.70
CA GLY A 72 14.55 15.31 -0.02
C GLY A 72 13.56 15.90 0.97
N ALA A 73 12.35 15.37 1.05
CA ALA A 73 11.34 15.86 1.99
C ALA A 73 11.54 15.28 3.40
N PRO A 74 11.37 16.09 4.46
CA PRO A 74 11.57 15.63 5.84
C PRO A 74 10.44 14.76 6.38
N LYS A 75 9.26 14.79 5.73
CA LYS A 75 8.08 14.03 6.15
C LYS A 75 7.51 13.23 4.99
N PRO A 76 6.86 12.08 5.27
CA PRO A 76 6.13 11.36 4.24
C PRO A 76 5.01 12.23 3.65
N SER A 77 4.72 12.02 2.37
CA SER A 77 3.61 12.71 1.70
C SER A 77 2.28 12.00 1.89
N CYS A 78 2.31 10.68 2.11
CA CYS A 78 1.12 9.89 2.38
C CYS A 78 1.49 8.67 3.21
N VAL A 79 0.67 8.37 4.21
CA VAL A 79 0.76 7.14 4.99
C VAL A 79 -0.63 6.52 4.99
N ALA A 80 -0.77 5.30 4.50
CA ALA A 80 -2.06 4.65 4.35
C ALA A 80 -2.01 3.19 4.79
N GLU A 81 -3.05 2.78 5.52
CA GLU A 81 -3.30 1.36 5.77
C GLU A 81 -4.14 0.84 4.60
N VAL A 82 -3.56 -0.06 3.82
CA VAL A 82 -4.20 -0.63 2.65
C VAL A 82 -4.57 -2.08 2.94
N ILE A 83 -5.82 -2.42 2.69
CA ILE A 83 -6.38 -3.75 2.97
C ILE A 83 -6.58 -4.46 1.65
N VAL A 84 -5.96 -5.63 1.52
CA VAL A 84 -6.06 -6.46 0.33
C VAL A 84 -6.53 -7.85 0.73
N ARG A 85 -7.44 -8.41 -0.02
CA ARG A 85 -7.86 -9.80 0.14
C ARG A 85 -7.28 -10.66 -0.97
N PHE A 86 -6.73 -11.80 -0.57
CA PHE A 86 -6.16 -12.77 -1.49
C PHE A 86 -7.01 -14.04 -1.50
N TYR A 87 -7.21 -14.59 -2.68
CA TYR A 87 -8.01 -15.79 -2.93
C TYR A 87 -7.19 -16.82 -3.69
N GLU A 88 -7.25 -18.05 -3.23
CA GLU A 88 -6.68 -19.18 -3.96
C GLU A 88 -7.46 -19.55 -5.20
#